data_cea9aacdf703fe3550ca373bb2b92854
#
_entry.id   cea9aacdf703fe3550ca373bb2b92854
#
_cell.length_a   1.000
_cell.length_b   1.000
_cell.length_c   1.000
_cell.angle_alpha   90.00
_cell.angle_beta   90.00
_cell.angle_gamma   90.00
#
_symmetry.space_group_name_H-M   'P 1'
#
loop_
_entity.id
_entity.type
_entity.pdbx_description
1 polymer ?
#
loop_
_entity_poly.entity_id
_entity_poly.type
_entity_poly.pdbx_seq_one_letter_code
_entity_poly.pdbx_strand_id
1 'polypeptide(L)'
;MSNITYKADEYADSKKFPFRIHVEKYTIFELLGDPTGKRVLDAGCGDGIYSRQLVDQGASFVIGVDGAKDFIELAKQKNGGYEERIQFVHSFIQDFPGNGDLDSVIASYVLSYPKSLEEATAYCKAMASHLKSGGKLIGFNNNPFEVFDGVKHADYGFEKEMHGDTEGSPVIYRVAGMDNPIVNFHLHPKTYERAFREAGFSEFRWQRVLLNPNQQGNSYWNNFFSNEPSFVAMLAMK
;
A
#
# COMPACT_ATOMS: atom_id res chain seq x y z
N MET A 1 -9.31 12.16 9.64
CA MET A 1 -9.58 12.38 8.21
C MET A 1 -8.25 12.68 7.54
N SER A 2 -7.76 11.80 6.67
CA SER A 2 -6.59 12.09 5.85
C SER A 2 -7.02 13.15 4.81
N ASN A 3 -6.52 14.38 4.93
CA ASN A 3 -6.69 15.36 3.87
C ASN A 3 -5.76 14.96 2.71
N ILE A 4 -6.25 14.13 1.81
CA ILE A 4 -5.57 13.88 0.54
C ILE A 4 -5.67 15.18 -0.25
N THR A 5 -4.53 15.83 -0.50
CA THR A 5 -4.45 17.16 -1.12
C THR A 5 -3.95 17.10 -2.56
N TYR A 6 -3.58 15.92 -3.05
CA TYR A 6 -3.09 15.69 -4.40
C TYR A 6 -4.18 15.13 -5.32
N LYS A 7 -4.05 15.41 -6.61
CA LYS A 7 -5.03 15.02 -7.62
C LYS A 7 -4.90 13.54 -8.00
N ALA A 8 -6.03 12.90 -8.27
CA ALA A 8 -6.07 11.47 -8.56
C ALA A 8 -5.35 11.09 -9.87
N ASP A 9 -5.44 11.91 -10.90
CA ASP A 9 -4.78 11.70 -12.18
C ASP A 9 -3.26 11.85 -12.08
N GLU A 10 -2.75 12.87 -11.37
CA GLU A 10 -1.32 13.05 -11.12
C GLU A 10 -0.73 11.85 -10.37
N TYR A 11 -1.42 11.37 -9.33
CA TYR A 11 -0.99 10.19 -8.60
C TYR A 11 -1.02 8.92 -9.47
N ALA A 12 -2.09 8.75 -10.27
CA ALA A 12 -2.19 7.62 -11.21
C ALA A 12 -1.05 7.61 -12.22
N ASP A 13 -0.61 8.78 -12.71
CA ASP A 13 0.55 8.89 -13.59
C ASP A 13 1.86 8.49 -12.91
N SER A 14 2.00 8.73 -11.60
CA SER A 14 3.17 8.27 -10.84
C SER A 14 3.35 6.75 -10.81
N LYS A 15 2.28 5.97 -11.07
CA LYS A 15 2.35 4.50 -11.14
C LYS A 15 3.16 3.98 -12.33
N LYS A 16 3.57 4.86 -13.26
CA LYS A 16 4.46 4.55 -14.39
C LYS A 16 5.95 4.58 -14.00
N PHE A 17 6.31 5.12 -12.83
CA PHE A 17 7.71 5.17 -12.41
C PHE A 17 8.32 3.78 -12.24
N PRO A 18 9.62 3.61 -12.60
CA PRO A 18 10.28 2.30 -12.53
C PRO A 18 10.14 1.61 -11.17
N PHE A 19 10.29 2.34 -10.04
CA PHE A 19 10.19 1.72 -8.73
C PHE A 19 8.77 1.19 -8.43
N ARG A 20 7.73 1.85 -8.94
CA ARG A 20 6.34 1.38 -8.80
C ARG A 20 6.12 0.07 -9.54
N ILE A 21 6.73 -0.06 -10.73
CA ILE A 21 6.58 -1.25 -11.59
C ILE A 21 7.46 -2.40 -11.10
N HIS A 22 8.76 -2.10 -10.85
CA HIS A 22 9.77 -3.13 -10.65
C HIS A 22 10.04 -3.47 -9.19
N VAL A 23 9.62 -2.62 -8.26
CA VAL A 23 9.78 -2.86 -6.82
C VAL A 23 8.43 -2.98 -6.12
N GLU A 24 7.61 -1.92 -6.10
CA GLU A 24 6.33 -1.91 -5.38
C GLU A 24 5.39 -3.01 -5.87
N LYS A 25 5.00 -2.94 -7.14
CA LYS A 25 4.10 -3.92 -7.75
C LYS A 25 4.65 -5.33 -7.62
N TYR A 26 5.91 -5.52 -8.00
CA TYR A 26 6.54 -6.83 -7.96
C TYR A 26 6.51 -7.42 -6.55
N THR A 27 6.89 -6.63 -5.53
CA THR A 27 6.86 -7.08 -4.13
C THR A 27 5.46 -7.48 -3.68
N ILE A 28 4.46 -6.65 -3.97
CA ILE A 28 3.07 -6.92 -3.55
C ILE A 28 2.58 -8.24 -4.16
N PHE A 29 2.75 -8.42 -5.47
CA PHE A 29 2.25 -9.60 -6.16
C PHE A 29 3.02 -10.89 -5.84
N GLU A 30 4.33 -10.81 -5.61
CA GLU A 30 5.12 -11.96 -5.14
C GLU A 30 4.66 -12.43 -3.75
N LEU A 31 4.44 -11.51 -2.81
CA LEU A 31 3.95 -11.84 -1.48
C LEU A 31 2.48 -12.32 -1.49
N LEU A 32 1.70 -11.79 -2.40
CA LEU A 32 0.33 -12.26 -2.61
C LEU A 32 0.30 -13.69 -3.19
N GLY A 33 1.24 -14.03 -4.07
CA GLY A 33 1.25 -15.28 -4.81
C GLY A 33 0.05 -15.42 -5.75
N ASP A 34 -0.36 -16.63 -6.08
CA ASP A 34 -1.44 -16.88 -7.04
C ASP A 34 -2.83 -16.43 -6.53
N PRO A 35 -3.47 -15.43 -7.17
CA PRO A 35 -4.79 -14.94 -6.80
C PRO A 35 -5.92 -15.73 -7.49
N THR A 36 -5.64 -16.74 -8.29
CA THR A 36 -6.64 -17.48 -9.08
C THR A 36 -7.78 -17.99 -8.21
N GLY A 37 -9.00 -17.62 -8.58
CA GLY A 37 -10.23 -17.99 -7.86
C GLY A 37 -10.43 -17.29 -6.51
N LYS A 38 -9.50 -16.44 -6.06
CA LYS A 38 -9.57 -15.77 -4.75
C LYS A 38 -10.39 -14.50 -4.81
N ARG A 39 -10.92 -14.13 -3.65
CA ARG A 39 -11.59 -12.86 -3.38
C ARG A 39 -10.62 -11.95 -2.62
N VAL A 40 -10.37 -10.76 -3.13
CA VAL A 40 -9.33 -9.85 -2.60
C VAL A 40 -9.90 -8.49 -2.28
N LEU A 41 -9.46 -7.87 -1.17
CA LEU A 41 -9.65 -6.46 -0.89
C LEU A 41 -8.40 -5.70 -1.31
N ASP A 42 -8.59 -4.65 -2.10
CA ASP A 42 -7.59 -3.63 -2.41
C ASP A 42 -7.91 -2.39 -1.56
N ALA A 43 -7.30 -2.33 -0.37
CA ALA A 43 -7.49 -1.24 0.58
C ALA A 43 -6.63 -0.04 0.18
N GLY A 44 -7.25 1.15 0.03
CA GLY A 44 -6.61 2.31 -0.57
C GLY A 44 -6.33 2.09 -2.05
N CYS A 45 -7.34 1.64 -2.80
CA CYS A 45 -7.17 1.17 -4.18
C CYS A 45 -6.77 2.26 -5.18
N GLY A 46 -6.89 3.55 -4.80
CA GLY A 46 -6.62 4.66 -5.69
C GLY A 46 -7.43 4.57 -6.99
N ASP A 47 -6.77 4.66 -8.14
CA ASP A 47 -7.38 4.56 -9.46
C ASP A 47 -7.72 3.11 -9.88
N GLY A 48 -7.57 2.13 -8.98
CA GLY A 48 -7.92 0.73 -9.18
C GLY A 48 -6.94 -0.07 -10.04
N ILE A 49 -5.72 0.39 -10.25
CA ILE A 49 -4.75 -0.30 -11.11
C ILE A 49 -4.41 -1.70 -10.59
N TYR A 50 -4.23 -1.87 -9.27
CA TYR A 50 -3.96 -3.19 -8.69
C TYR A 50 -5.20 -4.05 -8.67
N SER A 51 -6.38 -3.48 -8.43
CA SER A 51 -7.65 -4.21 -8.53
C SER A 51 -7.83 -4.87 -9.89
N ARG A 52 -7.58 -4.13 -11.00
CA ARG A 52 -7.66 -4.68 -12.35
C ARG A 52 -6.60 -5.75 -12.61
N GLN A 53 -5.36 -5.52 -12.19
CA GLN A 53 -4.27 -6.50 -12.35
C GLN A 53 -4.52 -7.80 -11.57
N LEU A 54 -5.16 -7.74 -10.39
CA LEU A 54 -5.59 -8.93 -9.66
C LEU A 54 -6.58 -9.77 -10.46
N VAL A 55 -7.54 -9.12 -11.09
CA VAL A 55 -8.52 -9.80 -11.96
C VAL A 55 -7.84 -10.38 -13.20
N ASP A 56 -6.90 -9.66 -13.83
CA ASP A 56 -6.12 -10.16 -14.97
C ASP A 56 -5.29 -11.41 -14.60
N GLN A 57 -4.87 -11.52 -13.34
CA GLN A 57 -4.16 -12.69 -12.81
C GLN A 57 -5.09 -13.79 -12.26
N GLY A 58 -6.39 -13.68 -12.47
CA GLY A 58 -7.34 -14.74 -12.16
C GLY A 58 -8.11 -14.59 -10.84
N ALA A 59 -8.00 -13.47 -10.12
CA ALA A 59 -8.86 -13.24 -8.96
C ALA A 59 -10.33 -13.31 -9.37
N SER A 60 -11.14 -14.02 -8.59
CA SER A 60 -12.58 -14.20 -8.89
C SER A 60 -13.37 -12.93 -8.65
N PHE A 61 -13.00 -12.17 -7.62
CA PHE A 61 -13.64 -10.91 -7.29
C PHE A 61 -12.69 -10.00 -6.50
N VAL A 62 -12.73 -8.71 -6.78
CA VAL A 62 -11.95 -7.69 -6.08
C VAL A 62 -12.87 -6.59 -5.56
N ILE A 63 -12.67 -6.19 -4.31
CA ILE A 63 -13.30 -5.00 -3.76
C ILE A 63 -12.19 -3.95 -3.63
N GLY A 64 -12.30 -2.84 -4.36
CA GLY A 64 -11.43 -1.68 -4.22
C GLY A 64 -12.08 -0.63 -3.32
N VAL A 65 -11.43 -0.26 -2.23
CA VAL A 65 -11.93 0.74 -1.28
C VAL A 65 -10.95 1.89 -1.19
N ASP A 66 -11.43 3.12 -1.33
CA ASP A 66 -10.62 4.32 -1.13
C ASP A 66 -11.44 5.44 -0.47
N GLY A 67 -10.81 6.18 0.44
CA GLY A 67 -11.42 7.30 1.15
C GLY A 67 -11.53 8.58 0.33
N ALA A 68 -10.88 8.65 -0.84
CA ALA A 68 -10.93 9.81 -1.73
C ALA A 68 -11.91 9.57 -2.88
N LYS A 69 -12.94 10.41 -2.95
CA LYS A 69 -14.00 10.30 -3.95
C LYS A 69 -13.46 10.36 -5.38
N ASP A 70 -12.53 11.28 -5.66
CA ASP A 70 -11.98 11.49 -7.00
C ASP A 70 -11.21 10.25 -7.50
N PHE A 71 -10.54 9.53 -6.60
CA PHE A 71 -9.89 8.26 -6.93
C PHE A 71 -10.90 7.19 -7.31
N ILE A 72 -12.00 7.06 -6.57
CA ILE A 72 -13.06 6.09 -6.89
C ILE A 72 -13.76 6.44 -8.20
N GLU A 73 -13.98 7.71 -8.48
CA GLU A 73 -14.54 8.13 -9.78
C GLU A 73 -13.59 7.77 -10.92
N LEU A 74 -12.30 8.02 -10.77
CA LEU A 74 -11.29 7.65 -11.75
C LEU A 74 -11.17 6.11 -11.91
N ALA A 75 -11.22 5.37 -10.79
CA ALA A 75 -11.21 3.90 -10.82
C ALA A 75 -12.40 3.34 -11.61
N LYS A 76 -13.61 3.88 -11.38
CA LYS A 76 -14.82 3.49 -12.10
C LYS A 76 -14.76 3.84 -13.59
N GLN A 77 -14.22 5.01 -13.95
CA GLN A 77 -14.01 5.38 -15.35
C GLN A 77 -13.08 4.43 -16.10
N LYS A 78 -12.06 3.91 -15.40
CA LYS A 78 -11.07 2.97 -15.95
C LYS A 78 -11.49 1.49 -15.86
N ASN A 79 -12.71 1.19 -15.37
CA ASN A 79 -13.14 -0.17 -15.04
C ASN A 79 -13.76 -0.94 -16.23
N GLY A 80 -13.73 -0.39 -17.44
CA GLY A 80 -14.33 -1.02 -18.62
C GLY A 80 -13.85 -2.47 -18.83
N GLY A 81 -14.81 -3.41 -18.85
CA GLY A 81 -14.55 -4.84 -18.98
C GLY A 81 -14.31 -5.60 -17.66
N TYR A 82 -14.34 -4.92 -16.51
CA TYR A 82 -14.12 -5.54 -15.19
C TYR A 82 -15.34 -5.43 -14.25
N GLU A 83 -16.45 -4.87 -14.70
CA GLU A 83 -17.59 -4.46 -13.89
C GLU A 83 -18.22 -5.59 -13.08
N GLU A 84 -18.19 -6.81 -13.61
CA GLU A 84 -18.74 -7.99 -12.93
C GLU A 84 -17.80 -8.57 -11.87
N ARG A 85 -16.50 -8.22 -11.93
CA ARG A 85 -15.46 -8.78 -11.06
C ARG A 85 -14.80 -7.77 -10.14
N ILE A 86 -15.04 -6.45 -10.32
CA ILE A 86 -14.50 -5.41 -9.46
C ILE A 86 -15.63 -4.50 -8.97
N GLN A 87 -15.70 -4.36 -7.66
CA GLN A 87 -16.55 -3.37 -7.01
C GLN A 87 -15.69 -2.25 -6.41
N PHE A 88 -15.88 -1.00 -6.85
CA PHE A 88 -15.23 0.17 -6.23
C PHE A 88 -16.17 0.88 -5.27
N VAL A 89 -15.68 1.09 -4.03
CA VAL A 89 -16.43 1.67 -2.91
C VAL A 89 -15.71 2.91 -2.39
N HIS A 90 -16.42 4.04 -2.34
CA HIS A 90 -15.95 5.25 -1.68
C HIS A 90 -16.21 5.13 -0.18
N SER A 91 -15.20 4.79 0.58
CA SER A 91 -15.24 4.70 2.05
C SER A 91 -13.83 4.75 2.61
N PHE A 92 -13.65 5.27 3.82
CA PHE A 92 -12.46 4.94 4.58
C PHE A 92 -12.51 3.46 4.98
N ILE A 93 -11.34 2.81 5.03
CA ILE A 93 -11.30 1.38 5.37
C ILE A 93 -11.88 1.09 6.76
N GLN A 94 -11.73 2.01 7.71
CA GLN A 94 -12.26 1.89 9.06
C GLN A 94 -13.79 1.93 9.11
N ASP A 95 -14.41 2.58 8.12
CA ASP A 95 -15.87 2.76 8.02
C ASP A 95 -16.52 1.72 7.08
N PHE A 96 -15.72 0.88 6.43
CA PHE A 96 -16.19 -0.16 5.53
C PHE A 96 -16.27 -1.51 6.28
N PRO A 97 -17.48 -2.03 6.55
CA PRO A 97 -17.65 -3.23 7.37
C PRO A 97 -17.20 -4.49 6.63
N GLY A 98 -16.42 -5.31 7.31
CA GLY A 98 -16.01 -6.63 6.82
C GLY A 98 -16.94 -7.75 7.28
N ASN A 99 -17.03 -8.80 6.48
CA ASN A 99 -17.82 -10.02 6.73
C ASN A 99 -16.98 -11.30 6.83
N GLY A 100 -15.65 -11.17 6.79
CA GLY A 100 -14.76 -12.31 7.02
C GLY A 100 -14.74 -13.35 5.89
N ASP A 101 -15.01 -12.94 4.65
CA ASP A 101 -15.15 -13.84 3.51
C ASP A 101 -14.06 -13.70 2.45
N LEU A 102 -13.09 -12.81 2.67
CA LEU A 102 -12.02 -12.56 1.70
C LEU A 102 -10.77 -13.39 2.00
N ASP A 103 -10.10 -13.80 0.93
CA ASP A 103 -8.87 -14.59 0.99
C ASP A 103 -7.65 -13.75 1.34
N SER A 104 -7.61 -12.52 0.83
CA SER A 104 -6.47 -11.64 1.00
C SER A 104 -6.88 -10.17 1.02
N VAL A 105 -6.04 -9.36 1.67
CA VAL A 105 -6.06 -7.89 1.62
C VAL A 105 -4.71 -7.43 1.08
N ILE A 106 -4.70 -6.53 0.10
CA ILE A 106 -3.53 -5.74 -0.23
C ILE A 106 -3.74 -4.30 0.27
N ALA A 107 -2.69 -3.68 0.81
CA ALA A 107 -2.72 -2.36 1.40
C ALA A 107 -1.44 -1.59 1.04
N SER A 108 -1.46 -0.91 -0.11
CA SER A 108 -0.32 -0.11 -0.56
C SER A 108 -0.40 1.29 0.02
N TYR A 109 0.53 1.64 0.90
CA TYR A 109 0.67 2.91 1.65
C TYR A 109 -0.47 3.26 2.62
N VAL A 110 -1.47 2.44 2.78
CA VAL A 110 -2.61 2.70 3.67
C VAL A 110 -2.16 2.87 5.12
N LEU A 111 -1.20 2.04 5.55
CA LEU A 111 -0.64 2.10 6.90
C LEU A 111 0.42 3.20 7.09
N SER A 112 0.64 4.06 6.10
CA SER A 112 1.44 5.27 6.23
C SER A 112 0.65 6.50 6.74
N TYR A 113 -0.68 6.40 6.85
CA TYR A 113 -1.54 7.50 7.28
C TYR A 113 -1.81 7.57 8.80
N PRO A 114 -1.87 6.46 9.55
CA PRO A 114 -2.03 6.51 11.00
C PRO A 114 -0.91 7.30 11.67
N LYS A 115 -1.27 8.07 12.72
CA LYS A 115 -0.36 8.92 13.50
C LYS A 115 -0.06 8.35 14.88
N SER A 116 -0.77 7.30 15.26
CA SER A 116 -0.68 6.69 16.59
C SER A 116 -0.97 5.20 16.55
N LEU A 117 -0.65 4.51 17.63
CA LEU A 117 -1.02 3.11 17.82
C LEU A 117 -2.52 2.89 17.70
N GLU A 118 -3.33 3.79 18.27
CA GLU A 118 -4.80 3.69 18.24
C GLU A 118 -5.31 3.71 16.80
N GLU A 119 -4.87 4.68 16.01
CA GLU A 119 -5.23 4.78 14.60
C GLU A 119 -4.74 3.57 13.80
N ALA A 120 -3.47 3.17 13.97
CA ALA A 120 -2.92 1.99 13.28
C ALA A 120 -3.70 0.71 13.62
N THR A 121 -4.08 0.55 14.91
CA THR A 121 -4.89 -0.59 15.36
C THR A 121 -6.29 -0.57 14.73
N ALA A 122 -6.90 0.60 14.59
CA ALA A 122 -8.21 0.73 13.93
C ALA A 122 -8.14 0.31 12.45
N TYR A 123 -7.10 0.75 11.72
CA TYR A 123 -6.86 0.32 10.34
C TYR A 123 -6.63 -1.18 10.23
N CYS A 124 -5.78 -1.74 11.08
CA CYS A 124 -5.50 -3.18 11.10
C CYS A 124 -6.76 -4.01 11.43
N LYS A 125 -7.56 -3.59 12.41
CA LYS A 125 -8.83 -4.26 12.78
C LYS A 125 -9.83 -4.23 11.64
N ALA A 126 -9.97 -3.09 10.96
CA ALA A 126 -10.86 -2.98 9.82
C ALA A 126 -10.44 -3.96 8.70
N MET A 127 -9.16 -3.97 8.32
CA MET A 127 -8.67 -4.90 7.30
C MET A 127 -8.79 -6.36 7.74
N ALA A 128 -8.51 -6.68 9.01
CA ALA A 128 -8.69 -8.02 9.56
C ALA A 128 -10.15 -8.50 9.50
N SER A 129 -11.12 -7.60 9.70
CA SER A 129 -12.55 -7.95 9.68
C SER A 129 -13.01 -8.51 8.33
N HIS A 130 -12.35 -8.16 7.24
CA HIS A 130 -12.64 -8.66 5.91
C HIS A 130 -12.08 -10.06 5.65
N LEU A 131 -10.99 -10.43 6.32
CA LEU A 131 -10.29 -11.69 6.08
C LEU A 131 -11.01 -12.88 6.74
N LYS A 132 -11.09 -13.98 6.03
CA LYS A 132 -11.41 -15.28 6.60
C LYS A 132 -10.27 -15.80 7.48
N SER A 133 -10.52 -16.79 8.33
CA SER A 133 -9.45 -17.49 9.05
C SER A 133 -8.43 -18.07 8.08
N GLY A 134 -7.15 -17.87 8.35
CA GLY A 134 -6.05 -18.21 7.45
C GLY A 134 -5.87 -17.27 6.25
N GLY A 135 -6.68 -16.22 6.15
CA GLY A 135 -6.49 -15.16 5.17
C GLY A 135 -5.26 -14.30 5.47
N LYS A 136 -4.70 -13.65 4.46
CA LYS A 136 -3.48 -12.87 4.59
C LYS A 136 -3.63 -11.41 4.20
N LEU A 137 -2.85 -10.55 4.86
CA LEU A 137 -2.68 -9.15 4.49
C LEU A 137 -1.26 -8.93 3.98
N ILE A 138 -1.16 -8.27 2.84
CA ILE A 138 0.09 -7.78 2.25
C ILE A 138 0.08 -6.26 2.30
N GLY A 139 1.02 -5.67 3.05
CA GLY A 139 1.24 -4.23 3.10
C GLY A 139 2.48 -3.83 2.32
N PHE A 140 2.46 -2.64 1.73
CA PHE A 140 3.64 -1.95 1.21
C PHE A 140 3.62 -0.53 1.77
N ASN A 141 4.68 -0.14 2.48
CA ASN A 141 4.64 1.04 3.33
C ASN A 141 5.99 1.77 3.40
N ASN A 142 5.97 2.97 3.99
CA ASN A 142 7.20 3.64 4.41
C ASN A 142 8.01 2.71 5.31
N ASN A 143 9.33 2.69 5.11
CA ASN A 143 10.21 1.87 5.95
C ASN A 143 10.47 2.58 7.30
N PRO A 144 9.99 2.03 8.42
CA PRO A 144 10.21 2.63 9.73
C PRO A 144 11.61 2.34 10.31
N PHE A 145 12.41 1.51 9.64
CA PHE A 145 13.80 1.20 10.00
C PHE A 145 14.80 2.09 9.26
N GLU A 146 14.35 2.87 8.29
CA GLU A 146 15.22 3.72 7.50
C GLU A 146 15.89 4.76 8.39
N VAL A 147 17.22 4.77 8.39
CA VAL A 147 17.99 5.86 8.96
C VAL A 147 18.07 6.95 7.89
N PHE A 148 17.38 8.05 8.14
CA PHE A 148 17.35 9.15 7.21
C PHE A 148 18.70 9.88 7.19
N ASP A 149 19.45 9.70 6.13
CA ASP A 149 20.78 10.32 5.89
C ASP A 149 20.74 11.45 4.86
N GLY A 150 19.55 11.88 4.46
CA GLY A 150 19.34 12.87 3.42
C GLY A 150 19.48 12.33 2.00
N VAL A 151 19.38 11.01 1.80
CA VAL A 151 19.41 10.39 0.48
C VAL A 151 18.22 10.89 -0.34
N LYS A 152 18.53 11.54 -1.46
CA LYS A 152 17.55 11.97 -2.44
C LYS A 152 17.26 10.83 -3.40
N HIS A 153 15.99 10.46 -3.52
CA HIS A 153 15.52 9.45 -4.47
C HIS A 153 14.96 10.06 -5.76
N ALA A 154 15.42 11.26 -6.14
CA ALA A 154 14.95 11.96 -7.33
C ALA A 154 15.07 11.13 -8.62
N ASP A 155 16.14 10.32 -8.73
CA ASP A 155 16.35 9.40 -9.85
C ASP A 155 15.25 8.34 -9.98
N TYR A 156 14.50 8.08 -8.91
CA TYR A 156 13.39 7.13 -8.87
C TYR A 156 12.01 7.80 -8.98
N GLY A 157 11.99 9.14 -9.17
CA GLY A 157 10.77 9.92 -9.35
C GLY A 157 10.12 10.43 -8.06
N PHE A 158 10.83 10.38 -6.92
CA PHE A 158 10.34 10.96 -5.67
C PHE A 158 11.49 11.48 -4.79
N GLU A 159 11.17 12.43 -3.93
CA GLU A 159 12.03 12.87 -2.82
C GLU A 159 11.29 12.65 -1.51
N LYS A 160 12.01 12.23 -0.47
CA LYS A 160 11.47 11.96 0.86
C LYS A 160 12.11 12.91 1.88
N GLU A 161 11.28 13.51 2.72
CA GLU A 161 11.70 14.30 3.88
C GLU A 161 11.05 13.73 5.16
N MET A 162 11.83 13.57 6.22
CA MET A 162 11.30 13.25 7.56
C MET A 162 11.43 14.47 8.48
N HIS A 163 10.33 14.79 9.16
CA HIS A 163 10.28 15.91 10.12
C HIS A 163 10.26 15.42 11.58
N GLY A 164 11.18 14.52 11.90
CA GLY A 164 11.33 13.89 13.21
C GLY A 164 11.23 12.36 13.15
N ASP A 165 11.60 11.73 14.26
CA ASP A 165 11.66 10.27 14.45
C ASP A 165 10.70 9.77 15.54
N THR A 166 9.81 10.62 16.03
CA THR A 166 8.82 10.27 17.05
C THR A 166 7.50 9.81 16.39
N GLU A 167 6.66 9.11 17.15
CA GLU A 167 5.34 8.69 16.72
C GLU A 167 4.51 9.87 16.17
N GLY A 168 4.01 9.72 14.96
CA GLY A 168 3.20 10.73 14.28
C GLY A 168 3.99 11.85 13.61
N SER A 169 5.33 11.80 13.60
CA SER A 169 6.16 12.78 12.88
C SER A 169 5.85 12.73 11.38
N PRO A 170 5.70 13.89 10.71
CA PRO A 170 5.40 13.92 9.28
C PRO A 170 6.53 13.34 8.43
N VAL A 171 6.15 12.56 7.44
CA VAL A 171 6.99 12.08 6.34
C VAL A 171 6.41 12.60 5.05
N ILE A 172 7.15 13.44 4.36
CA ILE A 172 6.69 14.18 3.17
C ILE A 172 7.36 13.59 1.93
N TYR A 173 6.54 13.22 0.95
CA TYR A 173 7.00 12.79 -0.36
C TYR A 173 6.65 13.84 -1.41
N ARG A 174 7.67 14.35 -2.11
CA ARG A 174 7.50 15.10 -3.35
C ARG A 174 7.70 14.13 -4.50
N VAL A 175 6.64 13.92 -5.26
CA VAL A 175 6.62 12.97 -6.38
C VAL A 175 6.67 13.77 -7.67
N ALA A 176 7.54 13.38 -8.58
CA ALA A 176 7.70 14.08 -9.86
C ALA A 176 6.38 14.09 -10.65
N GLY A 177 6.01 15.27 -11.16
CA GLY A 177 4.76 15.45 -11.89
C GLY A 177 3.52 15.66 -11.02
N MET A 178 3.67 15.74 -9.69
CA MET A 178 2.57 16.09 -8.77
C MET A 178 2.75 17.51 -8.23
N ASP A 179 1.68 18.30 -8.23
CA ASP A 179 1.69 19.68 -7.72
C ASP A 179 1.80 19.73 -6.18
N ASN A 180 1.17 18.76 -5.50
CA ASN A 180 1.11 18.72 -4.04
C ASN A 180 1.86 17.51 -3.47
N PRO A 181 2.56 17.67 -2.34
CA PRO A 181 3.25 16.57 -1.69
C PRO A 181 2.25 15.58 -1.06
N ILE A 182 2.69 14.33 -0.94
CA ILE A 182 2.02 13.31 -0.14
C ILE A 182 2.53 13.44 1.29
N VAL A 183 1.63 13.58 2.25
CA VAL A 183 1.97 13.64 3.67
C VAL A 183 1.56 12.34 4.34
N ASN A 184 2.57 11.62 4.80
CA ASN A 184 2.45 10.41 5.61
C ASN A 184 2.98 10.66 7.02
N PHE A 185 2.96 9.63 7.86
CA PHE A 185 3.41 9.74 9.24
C PHE A 185 4.33 8.59 9.61
N HIS A 186 5.33 8.90 10.43
CA HIS A 186 6.22 7.92 11.01
C HIS A 186 5.55 7.25 12.22
N LEU A 187 5.61 5.93 12.27
CA LEU A 187 5.35 5.13 13.46
C LEU A 187 6.52 4.18 13.67
N HIS A 188 6.89 3.91 14.91
CA HIS A 188 7.95 2.96 15.20
C HIS A 188 7.58 1.52 14.81
N PRO A 189 8.54 0.67 14.45
CA PRO A 189 8.28 -0.73 14.08
C PRO A 189 7.43 -1.48 15.10
N LYS A 190 7.71 -1.31 16.39
CA LYS A 190 6.96 -1.94 17.49
C LYS A 190 5.50 -1.51 17.56
N THR A 191 5.19 -0.30 17.10
CA THR A 191 3.82 0.21 17.04
C THR A 191 3.01 -0.54 15.99
N TYR A 192 3.58 -0.77 14.81
CA TYR A 192 2.96 -1.63 13.79
C TYR A 192 2.77 -3.07 14.30
N GLU A 193 3.82 -3.69 14.84
CA GLU A 193 3.77 -5.06 15.39
C GLU A 193 2.67 -5.21 16.44
N ARG A 194 2.54 -4.20 17.31
CA ARG A 194 1.48 -4.16 18.31
C ARG A 194 0.10 -3.98 17.70
N ALA A 195 -0.06 -3.08 16.72
CA ALA A 195 -1.32 -2.83 16.03
C ALA A 195 -1.86 -4.10 15.34
N PHE A 196 -1.00 -4.82 14.63
CA PHE A 196 -1.37 -6.09 14.00
C PHE A 196 -1.77 -7.16 15.02
N ARG A 197 -1.02 -7.29 16.12
CA ARG A 197 -1.36 -8.22 17.20
C ARG A 197 -2.71 -7.88 17.86
N GLU A 198 -2.94 -6.60 18.19
CA GLU A 198 -4.22 -6.13 18.78
C GLU A 198 -5.39 -6.21 17.81
N ALA A 199 -5.14 -6.27 16.51
CA ALA A 199 -6.14 -6.53 15.49
C ALA A 199 -6.49 -8.02 15.30
N GLY A 200 -5.79 -8.92 15.99
CA GLY A 200 -6.08 -10.36 15.97
C GLY A 200 -5.36 -11.13 14.85
N PHE A 201 -4.31 -10.57 14.25
CA PHE A 201 -3.44 -11.36 13.38
C PHE A 201 -2.60 -12.33 14.21
N SER A 202 -2.54 -13.58 13.76
CA SER A 202 -1.77 -14.66 14.41
C SER A 202 -0.27 -14.57 14.13
N GLU A 203 0.08 -14.02 12.96
CA GLU A 203 1.46 -13.78 12.55
C GLU A 203 1.60 -12.40 11.92
N PHE A 204 2.76 -11.77 12.16
CA PHE A 204 3.19 -10.55 11.47
C PHE A 204 4.68 -10.64 11.18
N ARG A 205 5.05 -10.28 9.94
CA ARG A 205 6.46 -10.29 9.51
C ARG A 205 6.74 -9.05 8.65
N TRP A 206 7.83 -8.37 8.96
CA TRP A 206 8.45 -7.42 8.05
C TRP A 206 9.09 -8.17 6.88
N GLN A 207 8.91 -7.67 5.68
CA GLN A 207 9.46 -8.23 4.45
C GLN A 207 10.28 -7.18 3.72
N ARG A 208 11.45 -7.56 3.23
CA ARG A 208 12.19 -6.68 2.34
C ARG A 208 11.45 -6.49 1.03
N VAL A 209 11.57 -5.28 0.45
CA VAL A 209 11.10 -5.05 -0.90
C VAL A 209 11.94 -5.82 -1.91
N LEU A 210 11.32 -6.31 -2.96
CA LEU A 210 11.94 -7.16 -3.97
C LEU A 210 12.12 -6.40 -5.27
N LEU A 211 13.24 -6.64 -5.95
CA LEU A 211 13.47 -6.17 -7.31
C LEU A 211 13.01 -7.25 -8.30
N ASN A 212 12.23 -6.83 -9.30
CA ASN A 212 11.84 -7.74 -10.39
C ASN A 212 13.09 -8.37 -11.04
N PRO A 213 13.16 -9.70 -11.21
CA PRO A 213 14.33 -10.42 -11.72
C PRO A 213 14.83 -9.92 -13.09
N ASN A 214 13.93 -9.38 -13.94
CA ASN A 214 14.32 -8.82 -15.23
C ASN A 214 15.15 -7.51 -15.11
N GLN A 215 15.29 -6.97 -13.90
CA GLN A 215 16.09 -5.78 -13.58
C GLN A 215 17.39 -6.13 -12.84
N GLN A 216 17.67 -7.41 -12.58
CA GLN A 216 18.90 -7.83 -11.91
C GLN A 216 20.12 -7.45 -12.74
N GLY A 217 21.16 -6.93 -12.04
CA GLY A 217 22.39 -6.44 -12.69
C GLY A 217 22.29 -5.04 -13.31
N ASN A 218 21.11 -4.42 -13.31
CA ASN A 218 20.96 -3.04 -13.74
C ASN A 218 21.45 -2.07 -12.64
N SER A 219 22.53 -1.36 -12.91
CA SER A 219 23.17 -0.42 -11.97
C SER A 219 22.27 0.73 -11.53
N TYR A 220 21.18 1.02 -12.24
CA TYR A 220 20.15 1.98 -11.86
C TYR A 220 19.62 1.72 -10.44
N TRP A 221 19.55 0.46 -10.02
CA TRP A 221 18.99 0.05 -8.72
C TRP A 221 20.01 0.05 -7.57
N ASN A 222 21.31 0.25 -7.83
CA ASN A 222 22.33 0.14 -6.80
C ASN A 222 22.08 1.11 -5.63
N ASN A 223 21.76 2.36 -5.90
CA ASN A 223 21.46 3.35 -4.85
C ASN A 223 20.14 3.08 -4.14
N PHE A 224 19.15 2.50 -4.84
CA PHE A 224 17.85 2.16 -4.23
C PHE A 224 18.00 1.10 -3.13
N PHE A 225 18.93 0.15 -3.32
CA PHE A 225 19.13 -0.98 -2.40
C PHE A 225 20.45 -0.90 -1.61
N SER A 226 21.26 0.16 -1.77
CA SER A 226 22.57 0.30 -1.10
C SER A 226 22.45 0.56 0.40
N ASN A 227 21.38 1.23 0.82
CA ASN A 227 21.02 1.50 2.21
C ASN A 227 19.71 0.76 2.53
N GLU A 228 19.16 0.97 3.74
CA GLU A 228 17.79 0.50 4.00
C GLU A 228 16.83 1.22 3.04
N PRO A 229 16.11 0.50 2.16
CA PRO A 229 15.20 1.12 1.22
C PRO A 229 14.14 1.98 1.91
N SER A 230 13.70 3.05 1.25
CA SER A 230 12.63 3.93 1.77
C SER A 230 11.29 3.24 2.01
N PHE A 231 11.15 2.03 1.49
CA PHE A 231 9.93 1.24 1.60
C PHE A 231 10.22 -0.14 2.19
N VAL A 232 9.20 -0.69 2.83
CA VAL A 232 9.18 -2.04 3.39
C VAL A 232 7.85 -2.71 3.07
N ALA A 233 7.86 -4.02 2.95
CA ALA A 233 6.61 -4.77 2.87
C ALA A 233 6.27 -5.42 4.23
N MET A 234 5.01 -5.78 4.38
CA MET A 234 4.46 -6.43 5.55
C MET A 234 3.62 -7.62 5.10
N LEU A 235 3.74 -8.72 5.83
CA LEU A 235 2.92 -9.90 5.66
C LEU A 235 2.32 -10.28 7.01
N ALA A 236 0.99 -10.38 7.06
CA ALA A 236 0.29 -10.83 8.26
C ALA A 236 -0.73 -11.91 7.93
N MET A 237 -0.94 -12.85 8.87
CA MET A 237 -1.88 -13.96 8.75
C MET A 237 -2.97 -13.82 9.82
N LYS A 238 -4.23 -14.01 9.43
CA LYS A 238 -5.35 -14.00 10.37
C LYS A 238 -5.60 -15.36 10.97
#